data_70d806d203251a931c2747aa52cf03a0
#
_entry.id   70d806d203251a931c2747aa52cf03a0
#
_cell.length_a   1.000
_cell.length_b   1.000
_cell.length_c   1.000
_cell.angle_alpha   90.00
_cell.angle_beta   90.00
_cell.angle_gamma   90.00
#
_symmetry.space_group_name_H-M   'P 1'
#
loop_
_entity.id
_entity.type
_entity.pdbx_description
1 polymer ?
#
loop_
_entity_poly.entity_id
_entity_poly.type
_entity_poly.pdbx_seq_one_letter_code
_entity_poly.pdbx_strand_id
1 'polypeptide(L)'
;ALAELETANRLAPEDVDAITGFSFTSLLNLEARGVKTEDIVVLPYSQYGVKLYGNVIIAGEDFLKKHPEAVKAFLRAFTKGVKDVIADPKAGVATVKERDGIVNADLELRRLKLALDQTVLTPDAKAEGFGDVNAARLALMASQVSDAFATKERVVATSVWNAGFLPSVTDRSIFKK
;
A
#
# COMPACT_ATOMS: atom_id res chain seq x y z
N ALA A 1 3.61 3.30 10.97
CA ALA A 1 2.44 3.54 11.84
C ALA A 1 2.74 4.55 12.97
N LEU A 2 3.81 4.36 13.78
CA LEU A 2 4.15 5.31 14.86
C LEU A 2 4.51 6.70 14.32
N ALA A 3 5.35 6.77 13.27
CA ALA A 3 5.74 8.03 12.64
C ALA A 3 4.53 8.79 12.04
N GLU A 4 3.59 8.10 11.43
CA GLU A 4 2.36 8.71 10.89
C GLU A 4 1.44 9.21 12.01
N LEU A 5 1.41 8.51 13.15
CA LEU A 5 0.65 8.95 14.33
C LEU A 5 1.26 10.21 14.94
N GLU A 6 2.59 10.27 15.06
CA GLU A 6 3.31 11.47 15.51
C GLU A 6 3.08 12.67 14.58
N THR A 7 3.11 12.42 13.26
CA THR A 7 2.89 13.47 12.26
C THR A 7 1.48 14.05 12.35
N ALA A 8 0.45 13.20 12.48
CA ALA A 8 -0.92 13.66 12.68
C ALA A 8 -1.11 14.38 14.05
N ASN A 9 -0.34 14.00 15.08
CA ASN A 9 -0.34 14.68 16.38
C ASN A 9 0.19 16.11 16.29
N ARG A 10 1.05 16.43 15.33
CA ARG A 10 1.61 17.78 15.15
C ARG A 10 0.74 18.67 14.27
N LEU A 11 0.01 18.11 13.31
CA LEU A 11 -0.86 18.90 12.44
C LEU A 11 -2.13 19.37 13.19
N ALA A 12 -2.74 18.49 13.99
CA ALA A 12 -3.99 18.83 14.70
C ALA A 12 -3.86 20.02 15.67
N PRO A 13 -2.76 20.19 16.46
CA PRO A 13 -2.52 21.40 17.25
C PRO A 13 -1.84 22.54 16.49
N GLU A 14 -1.78 22.50 15.15
CA GLU A 14 -1.18 23.54 14.30
C GLU A 14 0.33 23.74 14.50
N ASP A 15 1.04 22.71 14.96
CA ASP A 15 2.51 22.74 15.06
C ASP A 15 3.20 22.73 13.69
N VAL A 16 2.50 22.27 12.65
CA VAL A 16 2.94 22.23 11.26
C VAL A 16 1.77 22.49 10.33
N ASP A 17 2.03 23.07 9.15
CA ASP A 17 1.01 23.42 8.15
C ASP A 17 0.65 22.25 7.22
N ALA A 18 1.54 21.28 7.06
CA ALA A 18 1.36 20.13 6.18
C ALA A 18 2.08 18.89 6.69
N ILE A 19 1.54 17.73 6.33
CA ILE A 19 2.13 16.42 6.64
C ILE A 19 2.18 15.55 5.39
N THR A 20 3.05 14.56 5.38
CA THR A 20 3.08 13.52 4.35
C THR A 20 2.71 12.16 4.94
N GLY A 21 2.08 11.29 4.16
CA GLY A 21 1.69 9.96 4.61
C GLY A 21 0.70 9.30 3.66
N PHE A 22 0.19 8.16 4.06
CA PHE A 22 -0.93 7.53 3.35
C PHE A 22 -2.24 8.24 3.73
N SER A 23 -2.98 8.72 2.73
CA SER A 23 -4.24 9.45 2.92
C SER A 23 -5.24 8.68 3.80
N PHE A 24 -5.41 7.38 3.57
CA PHE A 24 -6.30 6.52 4.35
C PHE A 24 -5.87 6.35 5.83
N THR A 25 -4.63 6.63 6.18
CA THR A 25 -4.16 6.65 7.58
C THR A 25 -4.24 8.05 8.17
N SER A 26 -3.62 9.02 7.50
CA SER A 26 -3.51 10.40 8.01
C SER A 26 -4.86 11.09 8.15
N LEU A 27 -5.73 10.96 7.13
CA LEU A 27 -7.07 11.55 7.13
C LEU A 27 -7.89 11.06 8.33
N LEU A 28 -7.99 9.73 8.52
CA LEU A 28 -8.77 9.17 9.62
C LEU A 28 -8.17 9.48 11.00
N ASN A 29 -6.85 9.60 11.09
CA ASN A 29 -6.20 10.01 12.35
C ASN A 29 -6.48 11.48 12.69
N LEU A 30 -6.56 12.37 11.70
CA LEU A 30 -6.95 13.77 11.90
C LEU A 30 -8.43 13.89 12.31
N GLU A 31 -9.32 13.19 11.61
CA GLU A 31 -10.74 13.13 11.96
C GLU A 31 -10.95 12.62 13.40
N ALA A 32 -10.22 11.58 13.82
CA ALA A 32 -10.28 11.05 15.17
C ALA A 32 -9.83 12.05 16.26
N ARG A 33 -9.11 13.11 15.86
CA ARG A 33 -8.70 14.23 16.72
C ARG A 33 -9.62 15.44 16.63
N GLY A 34 -10.73 15.32 15.91
CA GLY A 34 -11.73 16.37 15.79
C GLY A 34 -11.47 17.36 14.66
N VAL A 35 -10.47 17.14 13.80
CA VAL A 35 -10.29 17.93 12.58
C VAL A 35 -11.39 17.55 11.60
N LYS A 36 -12.15 18.55 11.13
CA LYS A 36 -13.24 18.26 10.19
C LYS A 36 -12.71 17.95 8.80
N THR A 37 -13.37 17.04 8.10
CA THR A 37 -12.96 16.62 6.75
C THR A 37 -12.91 17.79 5.77
N GLU A 38 -13.82 18.76 5.89
CA GLU A 38 -13.86 19.96 5.07
C GLU A 38 -12.67 20.90 5.27
N ASP A 39 -11.98 20.81 6.41
CA ASP A 39 -10.80 21.61 6.72
C ASP A 39 -9.50 20.94 6.25
N ILE A 40 -9.57 19.71 5.70
CA ILE A 40 -8.41 18.94 5.26
C ILE A 40 -8.26 19.01 3.74
N VAL A 41 -7.14 19.57 3.27
CA VAL A 41 -6.78 19.55 1.85
C VAL A 41 -5.83 18.38 1.59
N VAL A 42 -6.26 17.43 0.75
CA VAL A 42 -5.43 16.29 0.33
C VAL A 42 -4.79 16.59 -1.02
N LEU A 43 -3.47 16.51 -1.09
CA LEU A 43 -2.68 16.73 -2.31
C LEU A 43 -2.02 15.39 -2.74
N PRO A 44 -2.70 14.56 -3.55
CA PRO A 44 -2.15 13.26 -3.95
C PRO A 44 -0.92 13.43 -4.86
N TYR A 45 0.20 12.84 -4.50
CA TYR A 45 1.44 12.88 -5.29
C TYR A 45 1.24 12.51 -6.76
N SER A 46 0.35 11.57 -7.05
CA SER A 46 0.06 11.12 -8.42
C SER A 46 -0.53 12.21 -9.32
N GLN A 47 -1.21 13.22 -8.76
CA GLN A 47 -1.74 14.37 -9.50
C GLN A 47 -0.65 15.39 -9.87
N TYR A 48 0.49 15.32 -9.18
CA TYR A 48 1.65 16.19 -9.38
C TYR A 48 2.83 15.49 -10.05
N GLY A 49 2.57 14.41 -10.78
CA GLY A 49 3.58 13.71 -11.58
C GLY A 49 4.43 12.67 -10.81
N VAL A 50 4.23 12.52 -9.51
CA VAL A 50 4.96 11.52 -8.69
C VAL A 50 4.12 10.24 -8.58
N LYS A 51 4.39 9.28 -9.46
CA LYS A 51 3.60 8.04 -9.60
C LYS A 51 4.29 6.85 -8.94
N LEU A 52 4.49 6.92 -7.63
CA LEU A 52 5.11 5.85 -6.85
C LEU A 52 4.16 4.66 -6.65
N TYR A 53 4.72 3.46 -6.55
CA TYR A 53 4.04 2.32 -5.94
C TYR A 53 4.11 2.44 -4.41
N GLY A 54 3.14 1.81 -3.71
CA GLY A 54 3.08 1.81 -2.26
C GLY A 54 3.86 0.66 -1.62
N ASN A 55 3.25 -0.03 -0.68
CA ASN A 55 3.87 -1.13 0.06
C ASN A 55 4.21 -2.31 -0.85
N VAL A 56 5.35 -2.95 -0.57
CA VAL A 56 5.85 -4.11 -1.32
C VAL A 56 6.22 -5.25 -0.37
N ILE A 57 6.21 -6.48 -0.87
CA ILE A 57 6.74 -7.65 -0.18
C ILE A 57 8.21 -7.79 -0.57
N ILE A 58 9.09 -7.77 0.41
CA ILE A 58 10.54 -7.93 0.22
C ILE A 58 10.96 -9.27 0.80
N ALA A 59 11.82 -9.97 0.08
CA ALA A 59 12.47 -11.19 0.56
C ALA A 59 14.00 -11.10 0.35
N GLY A 60 14.76 -11.60 1.31
CA GLY A 60 16.22 -11.64 1.21
C GLY A 60 16.68 -12.59 0.09
N GLU A 61 17.75 -12.24 -0.61
CA GLU A 61 18.27 -13.02 -1.74
C GLU A 61 18.59 -14.48 -1.37
N ASP A 62 19.22 -14.70 -0.23
CA ASP A 62 19.54 -16.04 0.23
C ASP A 62 18.31 -16.89 0.48
N PHE A 63 17.24 -16.28 1.01
CA PHE A 63 15.97 -16.97 1.21
C PHE A 63 15.30 -17.31 -0.13
N LEU A 64 15.31 -16.37 -1.08
CA LEU A 64 14.81 -16.60 -2.44
C LEU A 64 15.53 -17.73 -3.13
N LYS A 65 16.86 -17.81 -3.01
CA LYS A 65 17.66 -18.88 -3.61
C LYS A 65 17.43 -20.25 -2.96
N LYS A 66 17.31 -20.29 -1.62
CA LYS A 66 17.17 -21.55 -0.86
C LYS A 66 15.73 -22.07 -0.81
N HIS A 67 14.74 -21.17 -0.83
CA HIS A 67 13.34 -21.49 -0.58
C HIS A 67 12.38 -20.84 -1.59
N PRO A 68 12.62 -20.93 -2.91
CA PRO A 68 11.78 -20.26 -3.92
C PRO A 68 10.31 -20.70 -3.87
N GLU A 69 10.05 -21.97 -3.60
CA GLU A 69 8.68 -22.49 -3.51
C GLU A 69 7.93 -21.99 -2.27
N ALA A 70 8.63 -21.73 -1.18
CA ALA A 70 8.02 -21.11 0.01
C ALA A 70 7.56 -19.66 -0.30
N VAL A 71 8.36 -18.90 -1.05
CA VAL A 71 7.99 -17.55 -1.48
C VAL A 71 6.77 -17.56 -2.39
N LYS A 72 6.74 -18.46 -3.38
CA LYS A 72 5.57 -18.63 -4.25
C LYS A 72 4.33 -19.06 -3.48
N ALA A 73 4.47 -19.97 -2.51
CA ALA A 73 3.37 -20.42 -1.67
C ALA A 73 2.83 -19.28 -0.79
N PHE A 74 3.72 -18.47 -0.21
CA PHE A 74 3.35 -17.27 0.55
C PHE A 74 2.56 -16.29 -0.31
N LEU A 75 3.04 -15.96 -1.52
CA LEU A 75 2.37 -15.02 -2.41
C LEU A 75 0.99 -15.53 -2.88
N ARG A 76 0.85 -16.85 -3.10
CA ARG A 76 -0.48 -17.45 -3.36
C ARG A 76 -1.42 -17.29 -2.17
N ALA A 77 -0.96 -17.57 -0.97
CA ALA A 77 -1.76 -17.44 0.24
C ALA A 77 -2.12 -15.97 0.52
N PHE A 78 -1.17 -15.07 0.36
CA PHE A 78 -1.38 -13.63 0.50
C PHE A 78 -2.43 -13.12 -0.51
N THR A 79 -2.29 -13.47 -1.78
CA THR A 79 -3.26 -13.10 -2.82
C THR A 79 -4.66 -13.62 -2.50
N LYS A 80 -4.76 -14.86 -2.01
CA LYS A 80 -6.04 -15.43 -1.57
C LYS A 80 -6.63 -14.63 -0.41
N GLY A 81 -5.83 -14.31 0.61
CA GLY A 81 -6.26 -13.49 1.74
C GLY A 81 -6.76 -12.10 1.30
N VAL A 82 -6.08 -11.45 0.35
CA VAL A 82 -6.55 -10.17 -0.22
C VAL A 82 -7.93 -10.32 -0.90
N LYS A 83 -8.15 -11.41 -1.66
CA LYS A 83 -9.45 -11.68 -2.27
C LYS A 83 -10.56 -11.90 -1.23
N ASP A 84 -10.25 -12.65 -0.18
CA ASP A 84 -11.19 -12.91 0.92
C ASP A 84 -11.57 -11.59 1.62
N VAL A 85 -10.60 -10.71 1.89
CA VAL A 85 -10.83 -9.38 2.48
C VAL A 85 -11.61 -8.44 1.55
N ILE A 86 -11.37 -8.49 0.24
CA ILE A 86 -12.17 -7.72 -0.74
C ILE A 86 -13.62 -8.22 -0.76
N ALA A 87 -13.83 -9.53 -0.65
CA ALA A 87 -15.15 -10.12 -0.65
C ALA A 87 -15.94 -9.80 0.64
N ASP A 88 -15.28 -9.81 1.79
CA ASP A 88 -15.84 -9.46 3.09
C ASP A 88 -14.85 -8.65 3.94
N PRO A 89 -14.81 -7.31 3.78
CA PRO A 89 -13.95 -6.46 4.57
C PRO A 89 -14.23 -6.50 6.08
N LYS A 90 -15.48 -6.79 6.49
CA LYS A 90 -15.81 -6.88 7.91
C LYS A 90 -15.16 -8.10 8.56
N ALA A 91 -15.20 -9.26 7.90
CA ALA A 91 -14.50 -10.45 8.36
C ALA A 91 -12.98 -10.21 8.45
N GLY A 92 -12.41 -9.51 7.46
CA GLY A 92 -11.01 -9.11 7.49
C GLY A 92 -10.65 -8.29 8.74
N VAL A 93 -11.45 -7.29 9.08
CA VAL A 93 -11.25 -6.47 10.29
C VAL A 93 -11.46 -7.27 11.57
N ALA A 94 -12.44 -8.18 11.61
CA ALA A 94 -12.67 -9.03 12.76
C ALA A 94 -11.43 -9.89 13.10
N THR A 95 -10.77 -10.45 12.08
CA THR A 95 -9.52 -11.21 12.25
C THR A 95 -8.38 -10.36 12.85
N VAL A 96 -8.29 -9.08 12.47
CA VAL A 96 -7.30 -8.16 13.06
C VAL A 96 -7.64 -7.88 14.52
N LYS A 97 -8.92 -7.63 14.83
CA LYS A 97 -9.39 -7.35 16.20
C LYS A 97 -9.20 -8.53 17.14
N GLU A 98 -9.33 -9.77 16.66
CA GLU A 98 -9.02 -10.98 17.45
C GLU A 98 -7.57 -11.04 17.90
N ARG A 99 -6.64 -10.50 17.09
CA ARG A 99 -5.20 -10.47 17.40
C ARG A 99 -4.78 -9.25 18.19
N ASP A 100 -5.49 -8.15 18.02
CA ASP A 100 -5.24 -6.89 18.73
C ASP A 100 -6.57 -6.31 19.24
N GLY A 101 -6.89 -6.60 20.48
CA GLY A 101 -8.14 -6.21 21.12
C GLY A 101 -8.33 -4.69 21.30
N ILE A 102 -7.27 -3.90 21.12
CA ILE A 102 -7.31 -2.42 21.24
C ILE A 102 -7.90 -1.77 19.99
N VAL A 103 -7.93 -2.50 18.88
CA VAL A 103 -8.37 -1.99 17.57
C VAL A 103 -9.85 -1.56 17.61
N ASN A 104 -10.14 -0.35 17.13
CA ASN A 104 -11.49 0.12 16.85
C ASN A 104 -11.95 -0.43 15.50
N ALA A 105 -12.83 -1.43 15.53
CA ALA A 105 -13.27 -2.14 14.32
C ALA A 105 -13.96 -1.24 13.29
N ASP A 106 -14.74 -0.25 13.70
CA ASP A 106 -15.44 0.66 12.77
C ASP A 106 -14.46 1.59 12.08
N LEU A 107 -13.50 2.13 12.79
CA LEU A 107 -12.43 2.95 12.24
C LEU A 107 -11.57 2.15 11.27
N GLU A 108 -11.17 0.93 11.64
CA GLU A 108 -10.35 0.08 10.77
C GLU A 108 -11.11 -0.41 9.55
N LEU A 109 -12.42 -0.61 9.64
CA LEU A 109 -13.23 -0.91 8.46
C LEU A 109 -13.29 0.26 7.48
N ARG A 110 -13.40 1.49 7.97
CA ARG A 110 -13.31 2.70 7.12
C ARG A 110 -11.93 2.80 6.48
N ARG A 111 -10.87 2.61 7.26
CA ARG A 111 -9.48 2.62 6.78
C ARG A 111 -9.24 1.57 5.70
N LEU A 112 -9.66 0.33 5.94
CA LEU A 112 -9.54 -0.76 4.99
C LEU A 112 -10.25 -0.45 3.68
N LYS A 113 -11.49 0.04 3.72
CA LYS A 113 -12.23 0.42 2.52
C LYS A 113 -11.51 1.50 1.72
N LEU A 114 -11.04 2.56 2.37
CA LEU A 114 -10.26 3.61 1.71
C LEU A 114 -8.97 3.05 1.09
N ALA A 115 -8.24 2.18 1.80
CA ALA A 115 -7.04 1.55 1.29
C ALA A 115 -7.34 0.65 0.07
N LEU A 116 -8.41 -0.14 0.12
CA LEU A 116 -8.85 -0.96 -1.01
C LEU A 116 -9.14 -0.11 -2.23
N ASP A 117 -9.92 0.95 -2.08
CA ASP A 117 -10.34 1.82 -3.19
C ASP A 117 -9.17 2.61 -3.77
N GLN A 118 -8.29 3.14 -2.93
CA GLN A 118 -7.23 4.06 -3.36
C GLN A 118 -5.95 3.36 -3.82
N THR A 119 -5.65 2.16 -3.29
CA THR A 119 -4.33 1.54 -3.48
C THR A 119 -4.36 0.10 -3.99
N VAL A 120 -5.45 -0.61 -3.83
CA VAL A 120 -5.57 -2.03 -4.21
C VAL A 120 -6.41 -2.22 -5.47
N LEU A 121 -7.62 -1.66 -5.52
CA LEU A 121 -8.54 -1.79 -6.63
C LEU A 121 -8.27 -0.74 -7.72
N THR A 122 -7.04 -0.69 -8.19
CA THR A 122 -6.56 0.33 -9.13
C THR A 122 -6.67 -0.11 -10.60
N PRO A 123 -6.64 0.84 -11.56
CA PRO A 123 -6.55 0.50 -12.98
C PRO A 123 -5.35 -0.38 -13.32
N ASP A 124 -4.17 -0.15 -12.70
CA ASP A 124 -2.98 -0.97 -12.89
C ASP A 124 -3.23 -2.41 -12.43
N ALA A 125 -3.81 -2.60 -11.25
CA ALA A 125 -4.16 -3.93 -10.75
C ALA A 125 -5.18 -4.65 -11.63
N LYS A 126 -6.03 -3.91 -12.33
CA LYS A 126 -6.97 -4.47 -13.31
C LYS A 126 -6.29 -4.91 -14.61
N ALA A 127 -5.32 -4.15 -15.07
CA ALA A 127 -4.60 -4.42 -16.32
C ALA A 127 -3.56 -5.53 -16.15
N GLU A 128 -2.72 -5.43 -15.10
CA GLU A 128 -1.55 -6.28 -14.89
C GLU A 128 -1.83 -7.46 -13.93
N GLY A 129 -2.97 -7.43 -13.23
CA GLY A 129 -3.27 -8.32 -12.10
C GLY A 129 -2.68 -7.79 -10.78
N PHE A 130 -3.31 -8.14 -9.67
CA PHE A 130 -2.88 -7.69 -8.34
C PHE A 130 -1.42 -8.08 -8.05
N GLY A 131 -0.67 -7.12 -7.53
CA GLY A 131 0.71 -7.32 -7.11
C GLY A 131 1.73 -7.29 -8.24
N ASP A 132 1.35 -7.01 -9.48
CA ASP A 132 2.32 -6.75 -10.56
C ASP A 132 2.52 -5.25 -10.80
N VAL A 133 3.46 -4.90 -11.64
CA VAL A 133 3.84 -3.53 -11.92
C VAL A 133 3.78 -3.22 -13.42
N ASN A 134 3.34 -2.01 -13.75
CA ASN A 134 3.52 -1.48 -15.09
C ASN A 134 4.98 -1.06 -15.29
N ALA A 135 5.63 -1.58 -16.34
CA ALA A 135 7.05 -1.38 -16.60
C ALA A 135 7.43 0.11 -16.75
N ALA A 136 6.61 0.89 -17.46
CA ALA A 136 6.89 2.32 -17.67
C ALA A 136 6.77 3.11 -16.35
N ARG A 137 5.76 2.79 -15.53
CA ARG A 137 5.59 3.39 -14.21
C ARG A 137 6.73 3.02 -13.26
N LEU A 138 7.18 1.76 -13.28
CA LEU A 138 8.31 1.32 -12.46
C LEU A 138 9.61 2.03 -12.87
N ALA A 139 9.86 2.19 -14.18
CA ALA A 139 11.02 2.92 -14.68
C ALA A 139 11.01 4.39 -14.27
N LEU A 140 9.84 5.05 -14.36
CA LEU A 140 9.68 6.43 -13.89
C LEU A 140 9.94 6.54 -12.39
N MET A 141 9.37 5.64 -11.59
CA MET A 141 9.59 5.60 -10.13
C MET A 141 11.07 5.41 -9.80
N ALA A 142 11.76 4.47 -10.45
CA ALA A 142 13.18 4.24 -10.22
C ALA A 142 14.03 5.48 -10.54
N SER A 143 13.70 6.19 -11.63
CA SER A 143 14.35 7.45 -11.97
C SER A 143 14.09 8.54 -10.93
N GLN A 144 12.82 8.77 -10.55
CA GLN A 144 12.44 9.79 -9.58
C GLN A 144 13.08 9.54 -8.20
N VAL A 145 13.11 8.28 -7.76
CA VAL A 145 13.77 7.91 -6.50
C VAL A 145 15.28 8.14 -6.57
N SER A 146 15.92 7.76 -7.70
CA SER A 146 17.35 7.99 -7.89
C SER A 146 17.71 9.47 -7.84
N ASP A 147 16.88 10.33 -8.44
CA ASP A 147 17.09 11.78 -8.44
C ASP A 147 16.84 12.38 -7.05
N ALA A 148 15.74 12.00 -6.39
CA ALA A 148 15.36 12.54 -5.08
C ALA A 148 16.36 12.20 -3.97
N PHE A 149 16.94 11.00 -4.01
CA PHE A 149 17.92 10.53 -3.01
C PHE A 149 19.37 10.68 -3.44
N ALA A 150 19.64 11.28 -4.61
CA ALA A 150 20.97 11.46 -5.17
C ALA A 150 21.81 10.16 -5.09
N THR A 151 21.22 9.04 -5.52
CA THR A 151 21.87 7.73 -5.44
C THR A 151 23.18 7.73 -6.25
N LYS A 152 24.23 7.07 -5.74
CA LYS A 152 25.53 6.99 -6.42
C LYS A 152 25.43 6.41 -7.83
N GLU A 153 24.55 5.42 -7.98
CA GLU A 153 24.20 4.81 -9.26
C GLU A 153 22.69 4.87 -9.45
N ARG A 154 22.25 5.04 -10.69
CA ARG A 154 20.83 5.01 -10.99
C ARG A 154 20.25 3.64 -10.74
N VAL A 155 19.11 3.58 -10.07
CA VAL A 155 18.38 2.34 -9.83
C VAL A 155 17.84 1.81 -11.17
N VAL A 156 18.20 0.58 -11.50
CA VAL A 156 17.69 -0.12 -12.69
C VAL A 156 16.35 -0.76 -12.34
N ALA A 157 15.26 -0.31 -12.97
CA ALA A 157 13.90 -0.76 -12.66
C ALA A 157 13.74 -2.29 -12.69
N THR A 158 14.37 -2.97 -13.67
CA THR A 158 14.29 -4.43 -13.80
C THR A 158 15.04 -5.21 -12.71
N SER A 159 15.91 -4.55 -11.93
CA SER A 159 16.64 -5.20 -10.83
C SER A 159 15.86 -5.17 -9.51
N VAL A 160 14.85 -4.30 -9.38
CA VAL A 160 14.10 -4.12 -8.12
C VAL A 160 12.76 -4.86 -8.11
N TRP A 161 12.36 -5.46 -9.23
CA TRP A 161 11.11 -6.19 -9.33
C TRP A 161 11.29 -7.55 -9.98
N ASN A 162 10.73 -8.59 -9.37
CA ASN A 162 10.78 -9.94 -9.89
C ASN A 162 9.37 -10.57 -9.90
N ALA A 163 8.74 -10.54 -11.06
CA ALA A 163 7.42 -11.14 -11.29
C ALA A 163 7.43 -12.68 -11.30
N GLY A 164 8.61 -13.34 -11.39
CA GLY A 164 8.72 -14.79 -11.51
C GLY A 164 8.22 -15.59 -10.30
N PHE A 165 7.96 -14.92 -9.19
CA PHE A 165 7.38 -15.51 -7.98
C PHE A 165 5.86 -15.30 -7.87
N LEU A 166 5.28 -14.44 -8.70
CA LEU A 166 3.86 -14.14 -8.64
C LEU A 166 3.01 -15.35 -9.08
N PRO A 167 1.81 -15.51 -8.51
CA PRO A 167 0.80 -16.42 -9.06
C PRO A 167 0.43 -16.05 -10.49
N SER A 168 -0.27 -16.94 -11.20
CA SER A 168 -0.78 -16.63 -12.53
C SER A 168 -1.66 -15.38 -12.54
N VAL A 169 -1.75 -14.68 -13.68
CA VAL A 169 -2.62 -13.49 -13.81
C VAL A 169 -4.06 -13.82 -13.43
N THR A 170 -4.55 -15.00 -13.81
CA THR A 170 -5.89 -15.46 -13.45
C THR A 170 -6.05 -15.61 -11.93
N ASP A 171 -5.05 -16.17 -11.25
CA ASP A 171 -5.10 -16.39 -9.81
C ASP A 171 -5.02 -15.08 -9.03
N ARG A 172 -4.36 -14.04 -9.55
CA ARG A 172 -4.24 -12.72 -8.92
C ARG A 172 -5.22 -11.66 -9.48
N SER A 173 -6.21 -12.07 -10.27
CA SER A 173 -7.33 -11.21 -10.62
C SER A 173 -8.22 -11.00 -9.39
N ILE A 174 -8.30 -9.77 -8.90
CA ILE A 174 -9.08 -9.36 -7.71
C ILE A 174 -10.40 -8.67 -8.07
N PHE A 175 -10.67 -8.48 -9.33
CA PHE A 175 -11.93 -7.92 -9.83
C PHE A 175 -12.92 -9.05 -10.12
N LYS A 176 -14.18 -8.84 -9.72
CA LYS A 176 -15.26 -9.77 -10.12
C LYS A 176 -15.40 -9.74 -11.63
N LYS A 177 -15.53 -10.93 -12.23
CA LYS A 177 -15.91 -11.08 -13.62
C LYS A 177 -17.35 -10.67 -13.80
#